data_e4b435c38cca5ba49a98c1cad3d6e1fa
#
_entry.id   e4b435c38cca5ba49a98c1cad3d6e1fa
#
_cell.length_a   1.000
_cell.length_b   1.000
_cell.length_c   1.000
_cell.angle_alpha   90.00
_cell.angle_beta   90.00
_cell.angle_gamma   90.00
#
_symmetry.space_group_name_H-M   'P 1'
#
loop_
_entity.id
_entity.type
_entity.pdbx_description
1 polymer ?
#
loop_
_entity_poly.entity_id
_entity_poly.type
_entity_poly.pdbx_seq_one_letter_code
_entity_poly.pdbx_strand_id
1 'polypeptide(L)'
;LNVPVVMVNERLRFERQDILSDERRSAVLVSPRLSLQPVIYHKNGAFTNIKLNYDFSIIQPSMRHLVEVVSDANPLNVQMGNKTLENSNRHNVRLSMSTRSGKTRRQLYNLELNYTASNNDVGIQRSYNPTTGVYTTRPVNISGNWLAGGTFNINRIFGKNQNFTFDSNS
;
A
#
# COMPACT_ATOMS: atom_id res chain seq x y z
N LEU A 1 -4.36 -0.53 20.00
CA LEU A 1 -3.13 0.03 19.45
C LEU A 1 -2.03 -1.04 19.52
N ASN A 2 -1.36 -1.27 18.42
CA ASN A 2 -0.17 -2.14 18.32
C ASN A 2 0.92 -1.36 17.58
N VAL A 3 2.16 -1.44 18.09
CA VAL A 3 3.31 -0.73 17.52
C VAL A 3 4.44 -1.72 17.29
N PRO A 4 4.40 -2.51 16.19
CA PRO A 4 5.51 -3.39 15.85
C PRO A 4 6.76 -2.57 15.51
N VAL A 5 7.89 -3.05 16.01
CA VAL A 5 9.22 -2.51 15.73
C VAL A 5 10.03 -3.64 15.10
N VAL A 6 10.59 -3.38 13.93
CA VAL A 6 11.40 -4.35 13.19
C VAL A 6 12.78 -3.79 12.96
N MET A 7 13.80 -4.53 13.36
CA MET A 7 15.18 -4.25 12.99
C MET A 7 15.50 -4.95 11.68
N VAL A 8 15.96 -4.21 10.71
CA VAL A 8 16.36 -4.72 9.40
C VAL A 8 17.85 -4.49 9.22
N ASN A 9 18.57 -5.58 8.92
CA ASN A 9 19.97 -5.53 8.54
C ASN A 9 20.10 -6.16 7.17
N GLU A 10 20.53 -5.38 6.21
CA GLU A 10 20.70 -5.84 4.83
C GLU A 10 22.14 -5.62 4.39
N ARG A 11 22.65 -6.56 3.61
CA ARG A 11 23.94 -6.47 2.95
C ARG A 11 23.77 -6.88 1.49
N LEU A 12 24.25 -6.05 0.59
CA LEU A 12 24.38 -6.38 -0.82
C LEU A 12 25.85 -6.33 -1.20
N ARG A 13 26.39 -7.47 -1.61
CA ARG A 13 27.70 -7.57 -2.25
C ARG A 13 27.49 -7.79 -3.74
N PHE A 14 28.02 -6.90 -4.53
CA PHE A 14 27.98 -6.98 -5.98
C PHE A 14 29.41 -6.92 -6.50
N GLU A 15 29.75 -7.89 -7.34
CA GLU A 15 31.07 -8.01 -7.97
C GLU A 15 30.86 -8.25 -9.45
N ARG A 16 31.39 -7.36 -10.27
CA ARG A 16 31.35 -7.50 -11.72
C ARG A 16 32.61 -6.83 -12.29
N GLN A 17 33.47 -7.64 -12.92
CA GLN A 17 34.77 -7.20 -13.44
C GLN A 17 35.58 -6.46 -12.35
N ASP A 18 35.89 -5.19 -12.54
CA ASP A 18 36.66 -4.38 -11.58
C ASP A 18 35.80 -3.59 -10.59
N ILE A 19 34.47 -3.79 -10.64
CA ILE A 19 33.50 -3.09 -9.76
C ILE A 19 33.13 -4.01 -8.61
N LEU A 20 33.60 -3.69 -7.40
CA LEU A 20 33.19 -4.30 -6.15
C LEU A 20 32.38 -3.29 -5.36
N SER A 21 31.13 -3.60 -5.10
CA SER A 21 30.26 -2.84 -4.19
C SER A 21 29.81 -3.72 -3.03
N ASP A 22 30.10 -3.30 -1.80
CA ASP A 22 29.65 -3.94 -0.56
C ASP A 22 28.85 -2.90 0.24
N GLU A 23 27.56 -2.87 0.02
CA GLU A 23 26.64 -1.93 0.69
C GLU A 23 25.96 -2.63 1.86
N ARG A 24 25.95 -1.96 3.00
CA ARG A 24 25.29 -2.43 4.23
C ARG A 24 24.30 -1.38 4.70
N ARG A 25 23.14 -1.83 5.14
CA ARG A 25 22.12 -0.97 5.69
C ARG A 25 21.53 -1.59 6.94
N SER A 26 21.46 -0.79 8.01
CA SER A 26 20.73 -1.14 9.22
C SER A 26 19.67 -0.08 9.47
N ALA A 27 18.46 -0.49 9.75
CA ALA A 27 17.38 0.43 10.08
C ALA A 27 16.42 -0.18 11.11
N VAL A 28 15.81 0.70 11.89
CA VAL A 28 14.70 0.36 12.78
C VAL A 28 13.43 0.89 12.15
N LEU A 29 12.51 0.00 11.82
CA LEU A 29 11.23 0.33 11.19
C LEU A 29 10.12 0.22 12.24
N VAL A 30 9.33 1.28 12.36
CA VAL A 30 8.19 1.35 13.28
C VAL A 30 6.92 1.40 12.46
N SER A 31 5.99 0.47 12.72
CA SER A 31 4.76 0.33 11.93
C SER A 31 3.52 0.32 12.84
N PRO A 32 3.09 1.48 13.37
CA PRO A 32 1.95 1.56 14.26
C PRO A 32 0.65 1.16 13.56
N ARG A 33 -0.20 0.45 14.31
CA ARG A 33 -1.53 0.02 13.88
C ARG A 33 -2.56 0.39 14.92
N LEU A 34 -3.66 0.95 14.48
CA LEU A 34 -4.82 1.26 15.30
C LEU A 34 -6.03 0.52 14.75
N SER A 35 -6.77 -0.16 15.62
CA SER A 35 -8.03 -0.78 15.28
C SER A 35 -9.08 -0.38 16.29
N LEU A 36 -10.21 0.14 15.81
CA LEU A 36 -11.40 0.50 16.58
C LEU A 36 -12.57 -0.31 16.07
N GLN A 37 -13.35 -0.90 16.97
CA GLN A 37 -14.47 -1.77 16.62
C GLN A 37 -15.69 -1.48 17.50
N PRO A 38 -16.33 -0.30 17.37
CA PRO A 38 -17.57 -0.04 18.06
C PRO A 38 -18.74 -0.84 17.48
N VAL A 39 -19.67 -1.23 18.37
CA VAL A 39 -20.95 -1.84 18.03
C VAL A 39 -22.06 -0.91 18.48
N ILE A 40 -22.93 -0.54 17.55
CA ILE A 40 -24.09 0.33 17.84
C ILE A 40 -25.34 -0.54 17.83
N TYR A 41 -26.04 -0.58 18.95
CA TYR A 41 -27.33 -1.27 19.09
C TYR A 41 -28.48 -0.30 18.84
N HIS A 42 -29.43 -0.72 18.01
CA HIS A 42 -30.61 0.06 17.66
C HIS A 42 -31.85 -0.44 18.42
N LYS A 43 -32.81 0.45 18.68
CA LYS A 43 -34.03 0.14 19.45
C LYS A 43 -34.89 -0.98 18.86
N ASN A 44 -34.79 -1.23 17.54
CA ASN A 44 -35.53 -2.28 16.82
C ASN A 44 -34.83 -3.65 16.85
N GLY A 45 -33.80 -3.84 17.67
CA GLY A 45 -33.00 -5.06 17.75
C GLY A 45 -32.00 -5.24 16.61
N ALA A 46 -31.83 -4.23 15.78
CA ALA A 46 -30.75 -4.17 14.80
C ALA A 46 -29.43 -3.78 15.49
N PHE A 47 -28.30 -4.09 14.85
CA PHE A 47 -27.00 -3.62 15.30
C PHE A 47 -26.11 -3.29 14.10
N THR A 48 -25.22 -2.35 14.32
CA THR A 48 -24.21 -1.93 13.35
C THR A 48 -22.82 -2.15 13.95
N ASN A 49 -22.04 -2.97 13.29
CA ASN A 49 -20.60 -3.13 13.58
C ASN A 49 -19.85 -2.14 12.69
N ILE A 50 -18.98 -1.36 13.30
CA ILE A 50 -18.06 -0.48 12.58
C ILE A 50 -16.65 -0.96 12.92
N LYS A 51 -15.80 -1.09 11.91
CA LYS A 51 -14.38 -1.40 12.10
C LYS A 51 -13.56 -0.38 11.34
N LEU A 52 -12.78 0.40 12.08
CA LEU A 52 -11.82 1.34 11.52
C LEU A 52 -10.41 0.82 11.83
N ASN A 53 -9.63 0.58 10.77
CA ASN A 53 -8.23 0.23 10.88
C ASN A 53 -7.40 1.32 10.24
N TYR A 54 -6.32 1.67 10.92
CA TYR A 54 -5.26 2.51 10.40
C TYR A 54 -3.93 1.78 10.56
N ASP A 55 -3.19 1.68 9.48
CA ASP A 55 -1.87 1.08 9.42
C ASP A 55 -0.89 2.09 8.83
N PHE A 56 0.21 2.31 9.52
CA PHE A 56 1.36 3.02 8.98
C PHE A 56 2.50 2.04 8.75
N SER A 57 3.20 2.17 7.64
CA SER A 57 4.36 1.35 7.32
C SER A 57 5.46 2.15 6.63
N ILE A 58 6.69 1.82 6.98
CA ILE A 58 7.88 2.32 6.32
C ILE A 58 8.41 1.22 5.42
N ILE A 59 8.62 1.53 4.14
CA ILE A 59 9.12 0.60 3.12
C ILE A 59 10.48 1.10 2.66
N GLN A 60 11.49 0.27 2.82
CA GLN A 60 12.83 0.59 2.37
C GLN A 60 12.96 0.35 0.85
N PRO A 61 13.68 1.23 0.12
CA PRO A 61 14.03 0.96 -1.26
C PRO A 61 14.90 -0.29 -1.36
N SER A 62 14.76 -1.06 -2.45
CA SER A 62 15.60 -2.21 -2.69
C SER A 62 17.08 -1.80 -2.76
N MET A 63 17.95 -2.59 -2.13
CA MET A 63 19.39 -2.38 -2.18
C MET A 63 19.93 -2.27 -3.61
N ARG A 64 19.32 -2.97 -4.57
CA ARG A 64 19.70 -2.89 -6.00
C ARG A 64 19.50 -1.50 -6.59
N HIS A 65 18.55 -0.73 -6.08
CA HIS A 65 18.32 0.64 -6.52
C HIS A 65 19.34 1.64 -5.95
N LEU A 66 20.02 1.27 -4.86
CA LEU A 66 21.04 2.10 -4.20
C LEU A 66 22.42 1.96 -4.83
N VAL A 67 22.71 0.82 -5.47
CA VAL A 67 24.04 0.56 -6.04
C VAL A 67 24.17 1.30 -7.37
N GLU A 68 25.13 2.20 -7.45
CA GLU A 68 25.48 2.94 -8.67
C GLU A 68 26.27 2.07 -9.64
N VAL A 69 25.63 1.00 -10.15
CA VAL A 69 26.21 0.21 -11.24
C VAL A 69 25.65 0.74 -12.54
N VAL A 70 26.55 1.24 -13.37
CA VAL A 70 26.22 1.56 -14.75
C VAL A 70 26.20 0.24 -15.52
N SER A 71 25.02 -0.18 -15.96
CA SER A 71 24.95 -1.33 -16.86
C SER A 71 25.29 -0.90 -18.28
N ASP A 72 26.42 -1.34 -18.75
CA ASP A 72 26.93 -1.13 -20.12
C ASP A 72 26.55 -2.26 -21.11
N ALA A 73 25.74 -3.21 -20.64
CA ALA A 73 25.27 -4.31 -21.48
C ALA A 73 24.50 -3.82 -22.75
N ASN A 74 23.90 -2.64 -22.65
CA ASN A 74 23.33 -1.92 -23.80
C ASN A 74 23.75 -0.44 -23.68
N PRO A 75 24.72 0.02 -24.48
CA PRO A 75 25.25 1.39 -24.39
C PRO A 75 24.20 2.47 -24.70
N LEU A 76 23.09 2.11 -25.35
CA LEU A 76 21.97 3.03 -25.61
C LEU A 76 20.92 3.06 -24.50
N ASN A 77 21.03 2.17 -23.51
CA ASN A 77 20.11 2.10 -22.38
C ASN A 77 20.86 1.90 -21.06
N VAL A 78 21.27 3.00 -20.47
CA VAL A 78 22.06 3.03 -19.24
C VAL A 78 21.13 2.97 -18.04
N GLN A 79 21.37 2.01 -17.14
CA GLN A 79 20.69 1.93 -15.85
C GLN A 79 21.63 2.43 -14.75
N MET A 80 21.14 3.34 -13.94
CA MET A 80 21.90 3.94 -12.83
C MET A 80 21.17 3.69 -11.52
N GLY A 81 21.91 3.43 -10.45
CA GLY A 81 21.35 3.44 -9.11
C GLY A 81 21.19 4.85 -8.55
N ASN A 82 20.63 4.93 -7.36
CA ASN A 82 20.47 6.18 -6.63
C ASN A 82 20.66 5.97 -5.11
N LYS A 83 21.81 6.37 -4.59
CA LYS A 83 22.11 6.27 -3.16
C LYS A 83 21.31 7.23 -2.28
N THR A 84 20.70 8.26 -2.87
CA THR A 84 19.91 9.27 -2.14
C THR A 84 18.46 8.88 -1.97
N LEU A 85 18.08 7.64 -2.32
CA LEU A 85 16.71 7.18 -2.11
C LEU A 85 16.36 7.11 -0.63
N GLU A 86 15.26 7.74 -0.30
CA GLU A 86 14.67 7.71 1.04
C GLU A 86 13.66 6.57 1.18
N ASN A 87 13.33 6.24 2.42
CA ASN A 87 12.29 5.26 2.72
C ASN A 87 10.91 5.81 2.34
N SER A 88 10.08 4.95 1.76
CA SER A 88 8.68 5.25 1.51
C SER A 88 7.86 5.17 2.79
N ASN A 89 6.94 6.10 2.97
CA ASN A 89 5.96 6.10 4.05
C ASN A 89 4.58 5.80 3.48
N ARG A 90 3.90 4.78 4.00
CA ARG A 90 2.58 4.40 3.55
C ARG A 90 1.57 4.44 4.69
N HIS A 91 0.48 5.17 4.46
CA HIS A 91 -0.68 5.26 5.33
C HIS A 91 -1.83 4.48 4.69
N ASN A 92 -2.42 3.57 5.43
CA ASN A 92 -3.56 2.79 4.97
C ASN A 92 -4.70 2.92 5.97
N VAL A 93 -5.86 3.37 5.49
CA VAL A 93 -7.10 3.51 6.26
C VAL A 93 -8.15 2.59 5.67
N ARG A 94 -8.75 1.74 6.49
CA ARG A 94 -9.86 0.88 6.09
C ARG A 94 -11.03 1.05 7.04
N LEU A 95 -12.17 1.42 6.51
CA LEU A 95 -13.45 1.47 7.22
C LEU A 95 -14.35 0.36 6.69
N SER A 96 -14.81 -0.50 7.59
CA SER A 96 -15.85 -1.49 7.30
C SER A 96 -17.06 -1.20 8.19
N MET A 97 -18.23 -1.18 7.62
CA MET A 97 -19.50 -1.05 8.35
C MET A 97 -20.44 -2.16 7.92
N SER A 98 -20.96 -2.89 8.89
CA SER A 98 -21.95 -3.95 8.66
C SER A 98 -23.14 -3.74 9.56
N THR A 99 -24.31 -3.52 8.96
CA THR A 99 -25.57 -3.34 9.68
C THR A 99 -26.46 -4.55 9.43
N ARG A 100 -26.91 -5.18 10.51
CA ARG A 100 -27.91 -6.25 10.45
C ARG A 100 -29.19 -5.78 11.09
N SER A 101 -30.29 -5.80 10.35
CA SER A 101 -31.60 -5.42 10.90
C SER A 101 -32.36 -6.62 11.48
N GLY A 102 -33.15 -6.31 12.48
CA GLY A 102 -33.90 -7.09 13.46
C GLY A 102 -34.66 -8.36 13.05
N LYS A 103 -35.55 -8.77 13.98
CA LYS A 103 -36.07 -10.14 14.14
C LYS A 103 -36.92 -10.66 12.96
N THR A 104 -37.59 -9.80 12.20
CA THR A 104 -38.62 -10.23 11.25
C THR A 104 -38.24 -10.07 9.78
N ARG A 105 -37.31 -9.20 9.45
CA ARG A 105 -36.80 -8.97 8.09
C ARG A 105 -35.29 -8.86 8.15
N ARG A 106 -34.62 -9.91 7.78
CA ARG A 106 -33.15 -9.91 7.72
C ARG A 106 -32.71 -9.01 6.58
N GLN A 107 -32.12 -7.86 6.93
CA GLN A 107 -31.45 -6.97 6.00
C GLN A 107 -30.01 -6.87 6.45
N LEU A 108 -29.10 -7.00 5.50
CA LEU A 108 -27.69 -6.84 5.73
C LEU A 108 -27.17 -5.75 4.79
N TYR A 109 -26.54 -4.75 5.36
CA TYR A 109 -25.87 -3.68 4.63
C TYR A 109 -24.38 -3.77 4.98
N ASN A 110 -23.52 -3.87 3.96
CA ASN A 110 -22.09 -3.84 4.13
C ASN A 110 -21.52 -2.69 3.31
N LEU A 111 -20.69 -1.89 3.96
CA LEU A 111 -19.91 -0.82 3.34
C LEU A 111 -18.44 -1.07 3.68
N GLU A 112 -17.58 -1.09 2.68
CA GLU A 112 -16.14 -1.08 2.85
C GLU A 112 -15.55 0.11 2.09
N LEU A 113 -14.72 0.88 2.77
CA LEU A 113 -13.95 1.97 2.20
C LEU A 113 -12.47 1.75 2.53
N ASN A 114 -11.61 1.93 1.54
CA ASN A 114 -10.17 1.87 1.71
C ASN A 114 -9.53 3.10 1.08
N TYR A 115 -8.54 3.61 1.79
CA TYR A 115 -7.72 4.72 1.35
C TYR A 115 -6.27 4.41 1.68
N THR A 116 -5.41 4.53 0.68
CA THR A 116 -3.96 4.38 0.82
C THR A 116 -3.30 5.63 0.28
N ALA A 117 -2.41 6.22 1.07
CA ALA A 117 -1.56 7.31 0.63
C ALA A 117 -0.09 6.95 0.88
N SER A 118 0.77 7.27 -0.05
CA SER A 118 2.21 7.06 0.07
C SER A 118 3.02 8.26 -0.35
N ASN A 119 4.10 8.47 0.40
CA ASN A 119 5.09 9.49 0.13
C ASN A 119 6.45 8.83 -0.04
N ASN A 120 7.30 9.42 -0.88
CA ASN A 120 8.65 8.92 -1.19
C ASN A 120 8.65 7.50 -1.79
N ASP A 121 7.61 7.10 -2.51
CA ASP A 121 7.63 5.84 -3.26
C ASP A 121 8.76 5.85 -4.30
N VAL A 122 9.34 4.68 -4.55
CA VAL A 122 10.37 4.55 -5.57
C VAL A 122 9.72 4.47 -6.94
N GLY A 123 9.90 5.52 -7.71
CA GLY A 123 9.56 5.58 -9.13
C GLY A 123 10.77 5.46 -10.02
N ILE A 124 10.56 5.28 -11.31
CA ILE A 124 11.62 5.21 -12.30
C ILE A 124 11.56 6.44 -13.20
N GLN A 125 12.60 7.25 -13.10
CA GLN A 125 12.83 8.36 -14.01
C GLN A 125 13.56 7.86 -15.25
N ARG A 126 13.08 8.23 -16.44
CA ARG A 126 13.74 7.93 -17.70
C ARG A 126 14.01 9.25 -18.42
N SER A 127 15.25 9.46 -18.82
CA SER A 127 15.69 10.60 -19.62
C SER A 127 16.30 10.13 -20.92
N TYR A 128 16.15 10.95 -21.97
CA TYR A 128 16.72 10.69 -23.30
C TYR A 128 17.65 11.85 -23.68
N ASN A 129 18.86 11.50 -24.11
CA ASN A 129 19.82 12.47 -24.62
C ASN A 129 19.79 12.44 -26.16
N PRO A 130 19.26 13.48 -26.82
CA PRO A 130 19.13 13.48 -28.27
C PRO A 130 20.46 13.55 -29.03
N THR A 131 21.52 14.04 -28.37
CA THR A 131 22.85 14.13 -28.99
C THR A 131 23.56 12.80 -29.07
N THR A 132 23.39 11.97 -28.03
CA THR A 132 24.05 10.65 -27.95
C THR A 132 23.13 9.49 -28.28
N GLY A 133 21.81 9.71 -28.35
CA GLY A 133 20.80 8.66 -28.54
C GLY A 133 20.60 7.78 -27.31
N VAL A 134 21.17 8.12 -26.15
CA VAL A 134 21.19 7.30 -24.96
C VAL A 134 19.96 7.57 -24.09
N TYR A 135 19.30 6.49 -23.65
CA TYR A 135 18.32 6.53 -22.58
C TYR A 135 19.02 6.24 -21.25
N THR A 136 18.72 7.08 -20.27
CA THR A 136 19.18 6.87 -18.88
C THR A 136 17.96 6.60 -18.00
N THR A 137 18.02 5.52 -17.23
CA THR A 137 16.98 5.09 -16.30
C THR A 137 17.52 5.15 -14.88
N ARG A 138 16.86 5.88 -13.98
CA ARG A 138 17.27 6.06 -12.59
C ARG A 138 16.07 5.96 -11.65
N PRO A 139 16.17 5.25 -10.52
CA PRO A 139 15.18 5.28 -9.47
C PRO A 139 15.20 6.63 -8.74
N VAL A 140 14.01 7.19 -8.47
CA VAL A 140 13.82 8.45 -7.75
C VAL A 140 12.66 8.32 -6.77
N ASN A 141 12.65 9.14 -5.71
CA ASN A 141 11.50 9.22 -4.84
C ASN A 141 10.40 10.08 -5.48
N ILE A 142 9.17 9.58 -5.45
CA ILE A 142 7.97 10.26 -5.88
C ILE A 142 6.98 10.33 -4.72
N SER A 143 6.27 11.45 -4.58
CA SER A 143 5.32 11.66 -3.49
C SER A 143 3.95 12.05 -4.02
N GLY A 144 2.94 11.96 -3.13
CA GLY A 144 1.57 12.33 -3.45
C GLY A 144 0.76 11.22 -4.13
N ASN A 145 1.23 9.99 -4.10
CA ASN A 145 0.48 8.84 -4.59
C ASN A 145 -0.65 8.49 -3.61
N TRP A 146 -1.85 8.30 -4.13
CA TRP A 146 -2.96 7.84 -3.34
C TRP A 146 -3.89 6.94 -4.15
N LEU A 147 -4.56 6.05 -3.45
CA LEU A 147 -5.58 5.15 -3.98
C LEU A 147 -6.76 5.14 -3.02
N ALA A 148 -7.96 5.34 -3.54
CA ALA A 148 -9.19 5.18 -2.79
C ALA A 148 -10.11 4.18 -3.49
N GLY A 149 -10.81 3.39 -2.71
CA GLY A 149 -11.76 2.41 -3.23
C GLY A 149 -12.85 2.14 -2.22
N GLY A 150 -13.97 1.58 -2.69
CA GLY A 150 -15.06 1.21 -1.82
C GLY A 150 -15.97 0.18 -2.45
N THR A 151 -16.63 -0.60 -1.61
CA THR A 151 -17.67 -1.55 -2.02
C THR A 151 -18.89 -1.36 -1.13
N PHE A 152 -20.07 -1.45 -1.72
CA PHE A 152 -21.33 -1.39 -1.00
C PHE A 152 -22.22 -2.55 -1.43
N ASN A 153 -22.63 -3.38 -0.46
CA ASN A 153 -23.48 -4.53 -0.69
C ASN A 153 -24.74 -4.42 0.13
N ILE A 154 -25.89 -4.68 -0.50
CA ILE A 154 -27.19 -4.76 0.14
C ILE A 154 -27.74 -6.17 -0.07
N ASN A 155 -28.04 -6.83 1.02
CA ASN A 155 -28.80 -8.07 1.00
C ASN A 155 -30.13 -7.83 1.74
N ARG A 156 -31.24 -7.92 1.03
CA ARG A 156 -32.57 -7.66 1.56
C ARG A 156 -33.53 -8.78 1.17
N ILE A 157 -34.27 -9.28 2.15
CA ILE A 157 -35.37 -10.23 1.94
C ILE A 157 -36.66 -9.47 1.72
N PHE A 158 -37.29 -9.64 0.57
CA PHE A 158 -38.60 -9.08 0.23
C PHE A 158 -39.66 -10.16 0.26
N GLY A 159 -40.78 -9.89 0.94
CA GLY A 159 -41.94 -10.79 1.01
C GLY A 159 -41.79 -11.93 2.02
N LYS A 160 -42.83 -12.76 2.13
CA LYS A 160 -42.87 -13.89 3.08
C LYS A 160 -41.94 -15.05 2.69
N ASN A 161 -41.61 -15.24 1.40
CA ASN A 161 -40.91 -16.40 0.87
C ASN A 161 -39.87 -16.10 -0.24
N GLN A 162 -39.47 -14.86 -0.47
CA GLN A 162 -38.54 -14.55 -1.56
C GLN A 162 -37.33 -13.79 -1.07
N ASN A 163 -36.14 -14.32 -1.44
CA ASN A 163 -34.86 -13.69 -1.20
C ASN A 163 -34.39 -13.06 -2.51
N PHE A 164 -34.22 -11.74 -2.52
CA PHE A 164 -33.51 -11.04 -3.58
C PHE A 164 -32.20 -10.52 -3.02
N THR A 165 -31.10 -10.87 -3.67
CA THR A 165 -29.77 -10.33 -3.39
C THR A 165 -29.44 -9.31 -4.46
N PHE A 166 -29.11 -8.10 -4.05
CA PHE A 166 -28.61 -7.07 -4.93
C PHE A 166 -27.15 -6.80 -4.51
N ASP A 167 -26.23 -7.15 -5.37
CA ASP A 167 -24.81 -6.88 -5.18
C ASP A 167 -24.41 -5.77 -6.17
N SER A 168 -23.97 -4.64 -5.65
CA SER A 168 -23.37 -3.55 -6.42
C SER A 168 -21.91 -3.42 -6.04
N ASN A 169 -21.02 -3.76 -6.94
CA ASN A 169 -19.59 -3.49 -6.84
C ASN A 169 -19.26 -2.26 -7.69
N SER A 170 -18.66 -1.25 -7.08
CA SER A 170 -18.13 -0.06 -7.73
C SER A 170 -16.64 -0.01 -7.55
#